data_146748cfee46bb483bb3017d9dc4578a
#
_entry.id   146748cfee46bb483bb3017d9dc4578a
#
_cell.length_a   1.000
_cell.length_b   1.000
_cell.length_c   1.000
_cell.angle_alpha   90.00
_cell.angle_beta   90.00
_cell.angle_gamma   90.00
#
_symmetry.space_group_name_H-M   'P 1'
#
loop_
_entity.id
_entity.type
_entity.pdbx_description
1 polymer ?
#
loop_
_entity_poly.entity_id
_entity_poly.type
_entity_poly.pdbx_seq_one_letter_code
_entity_poly.pdbx_strand_id
1 'polypeptide(L)'
;MKAVIAIDSFKGSLSSFEAGNSAAEGIRRVYPDAQIEVRPLADGGEGTVEALTLGCAGQLTTVTVTGPLGKPVSCQYGIVDSTRTAIIEMSGAAGITLVPDTERNPLYTTTYGVGEVIRDAITKGCRHFIVGIGGSATNDGGAGMLQALGFGLLDKNGNPVPFGAMGLEVLDKITTDNVLPELKDCTFRIACDVTNTLCGEQGCSAIFGPQKGATPAMILQMDKWLAYYATLAREIFPHANPKAAGSGAAGGLGFAFMTFLNGTLESGIKIVLEETRLSDYIKDADIVVTGEGRLDGQTVMGKAPIGVAKIAKQFDKPVLAFSGCVTKDATACNREGIDAFFPVLRNVVSLEDAMNPVNARQNMADTAEQVFRTIRSEEHTSELQSHSFISYAVFCLKK
;
A
#
# COMPACT_ATOMS: atom_id res chain seq x y z
N MET A 1 11.98 -15.36 24.30
CA MET A 1 12.18 -14.66 23.04
C MET A 1 10.89 -13.96 22.63
N LYS A 2 10.97 -12.68 22.28
CA LYS A 2 9.88 -11.88 21.71
C LYS A 2 10.21 -11.54 20.27
N ALA A 3 9.41 -11.98 19.32
CA ALA A 3 9.60 -11.72 17.90
C ALA A 3 8.46 -10.83 17.37
N VAL A 4 8.81 -9.82 16.58
CA VAL A 4 7.84 -9.01 15.81
C VAL A 4 7.99 -9.40 14.34
N ILE A 5 6.88 -9.80 13.73
CA ILE A 5 6.83 -10.21 12.33
C ILE A 5 6.01 -9.17 11.56
N ALA A 6 6.67 -8.50 10.63
CA ALA A 6 6.08 -7.47 9.78
C ALA A 6 6.50 -7.74 8.32
N ILE A 7 5.73 -8.57 7.64
CA ILE A 7 5.98 -9.05 6.27
C ILE A 7 4.92 -8.49 5.34
N ASP A 8 5.32 -7.94 4.19
CA ASP A 8 4.41 -7.50 3.13
C ASP A 8 3.84 -8.70 2.36
N SER A 9 2.78 -8.49 1.60
CA SER A 9 2.13 -9.52 0.80
C SER A 9 3.07 -10.13 -0.24
N PHE A 10 2.94 -11.42 -0.46
CA PHE A 10 3.56 -12.11 -1.60
C PHE A 10 2.54 -12.11 -2.72
N LYS A 11 2.52 -11.01 -3.48
CA LYS A 11 1.49 -10.68 -4.48
C LYS A 11 1.14 -11.87 -5.36
N GLY A 12 -0.16 -12.22 -5.39
CA GLY A 12 -0.68 -13.38 -6.11
C GLY A 12 -0.45 -14.74 -5.42
N SER A 13 0.11 -14.77 -4.19
CA SER A 13 0.36 -16.01 -3.43
C SER A 13 -0.15 -15.92 -2.00
N LEU A 14 0.45 -15.09 -1.14
CA LEU A 14 0.06 -14.95 0.26
C LEU A 14 -0.29 -13.51 0.60
N SER A 15 -1.35 -13.29 1.39
CA SER A 15 -1.56 -12.01 2.05
C SER A 15 -0.46 -11.77 3.09
N SER A 16 -0.28 -10.51 3.51
CA SER A 16 0.66 -10.13 4.56
C SER A 16 0.41 -10.93 5.85
N PHE A 17 -0.87 -11.10 6.21
CA PHE A 17 -1.27 -11.84 7.39
C PHE A 17 -0.93 -13.34 7.29
N GLU A 18 -1.19 -13.97 6.14
CA GLU A 18 -0.84 -15.37 5.90
C GLU A 18 0.67 -15.61 5.93
N ALA A 19 1.45 -14.72 5.31
CA ALA A 19 2.91 -14.79 5.32
C ALA A 19 3.47 -14.66 6.75
N GLY A 20 2.97 -13.67 7.50
CA GLY A 20 3.36 -13.45 8.89
C GLY A 20 3.01 -14.63 9.81
N ASN A 21 1.80 -15.19 9.70
CA ASN A 21 1.40 -16.36 10.50
C ASN A 21 2.18 -17.61 10.14
N SER A 22 2.50 -17.81 8.86
CA SER A 22 3.32 -18.95 8.44
C SER A 22 4.74 -18.86 9.00
N ALA A 23 5.35 -17.68 9.00
CA ALA A 23 6.63 -17.45 9.66
C ALA A 23 6.53 -17.70 11.18
N ALA A 24 5.47 -17.22 11.83
CA ALA A 24 5.20 -17.45 13.25
C ALA A 24 5.09 -18.94 13.60
N GLU A 25 4.43 -19.72 12.75
CA GLU A 25 4.34 -21.17 12.90
C GLU A 25 5.73 -21.81 12.91
N GLY A 26 6.58 -21.47 11.93
CA GLY A 26 7.96 -21.97 11.87
C GLY A 26 8.78 -21.62 13.10
N ILE A 27 8.65 -20.39 13.61
CA ILE A 27 9.33 -19.93 14.83
C ILE A 27 8.88 -20.75 16.06
N ARG A 28 7.56 -20.96 16.21
CA ARG A 28 7.01 -21.73 17.35
C ARG A 28 7.45 -23.19 17.37
N ARG A 29 7.78 -23.79 16.23
CA ARG A 29 8.37 -25.15 16.18
C ARG A 29 9.73 -25.22 16.86
N VAL A 30 10.45 -24.09 16.96
CA VAL A 30 11.77 -24.01 17.61
C VAL A 30 11.68 -23.40 19.01
N TYR A 31 10.87 -22.36 19.16
CA TYR A 31 10.62 -21.65 20.42
C TYR A 31 9.13 -21.69 20.77
N PRO A 32 8.63 -22.79 21.38
CA PRO A 32 7.19 -22.96 21.67
C PRO A 32 6.60 -21.83 22.54
N ASP A 33 7.40 -21.27 23.44
CA ASP A 33 7.01 -20.23 24.39
C ASP A 33 7.32 -18.80 23.87
N ALA A 34 7.67 -18.65 22.59
CA ALA A 34 7.95 -17.34 22.04
C ALA A 34 6.71 -16.45 22.02
N GLN A 35 6.86 -15.21 22.47
CA GLN A 35 5.88 -14.16 22.26
C GLN A 35 6.03 -13.63 20.84
N ILE A 36 5.05 -13.86 20.01
CA ILE A 36 5.11 -13.48 18.59
C ILE A 36 3.96 -12.53 18.28
N GLU A 37 4.34 -11.34 17.82
CA GLU A 37 3.43 -10.31 17.34
C GLU A 37 3.48 -10.24 15.80
N VAL A 38 2.39 -10.60 15.14
CA VAL A 38 2.26 -10.48 13.68
C VAL A 38 1.57 -9.15 13.37
N ARG A 39 2.31 -8.26 12.72
CA ARG A 39 1.83 -6.93 12.30
C ARG A 39 1.80 -6.87 10.77
N PRO A 40 0.61 -7.00 10.15
CA PRO A 40 0.51 -6.96 8.71
C PRO A 40 1.06 -5.66 8.12
N LEU A 41 1.69 -5.75 6.95
CA LEU A 41 2.22 -4.63 6.20
C LEU A 41 1.54 -4.51 4.83
N ALA A 42 1.65 -3.32 4.27
CA ALA A 42 1.37 -3.05 2.86
C ALA A 42 2.16 -1.81 2.41
N ASP A 43 2.32 -1.64 1.11
CA ASP A 43 3.04 -0.53 0.51
C ASP A 43 2.10 0.60 0.00
N GLY A 44 0.81 0.56 0.35
CA GLY A 44 -0.21 1.49 -0.18
C GLY A 44 -0.90 0.99 -1.44
N GLY A 45 -0.51 -0.18 -1.94
CA GLY A 45 -1.14 -0.88 -3.06
C GLY A 45 -2.11 -1.96 -2.60
N GLU A 46 -2.17 -3.05 -3.36
CA GLU A 46 -3.03 -4.21 -3.09
C GLU A 46 -2.73 -4.82 -1.70
N GLY A 47 -3.79 -5.09 -0.93
CA GLY A 47 -3.70 -5.65 0.43
C GLY A 47 -3.61 -4.61 1.55
N THR A 48 -3.57 -3.32 1.22
CA THR A 48 -3.50 -2.24 2.23
C THR A 48 -4.76 -2.19 3.10
N VAL A 49 -5.93 -2.37 2.50
CA VAL A 49 -7.21 -2.41 3.23
C VAL A 49 -7.19 -3.51 4.28
N GLU A 50 -6.84 -4.73 3.90
CA GLU A 50 -6.79 -5.87 4.83
C GLU A 50 -5.73 -5.65 5.92
N ALA A 51 -4.50 -5.32 5.51
CA ALA A 51 -3.36 -5.17 6.41
C ALA A 51 -3.60 -4.09 7.47
N LEU A 52 -4.00 -2.89 7.07
CA LEU A 52 -4.28 -1.79 7.99
C LEU A 52 -5.52 -2.04 8.84
N THR A 53 -6.60 -2.56 8.25
CA THR A 53 -7.83 -2.80 9.01
C THR A 53 -7.60 -3.81 10.12
N LEU A 54 -7.00 -4.96 9.82
CA LEU A 54 -6.68 -5.98 10.81
C LEU A 54 -5.59 -5.49 11.78
N GLY A 55 -4.58 -4.79 11.29
CA GLY A 55 -3.51 -4.22 12.10
C GLY A 55 -3.98 -3.18 13.12
N CYS A 56 -5.10 -2.48 12.85
CA CYS A 56 -5.72 -1.48 13.71
C CYS A 56 -6.95 -2.00 14.48
N ALA A 57 -7.18 -3.32 14.50
CA ALA A 57 -8.36 -3.95 15.11
C ALA A 57 -9.70 -3.40 14.55
N GLY A 58 -9.74 -3.07 13.28
CA GLY A 58 -10.93 -2.62 12.56
C GLY A 58 -11.73 -3.77 11.95
N GLN A 59 -12.76 -3.43 11.20
CA GLN A 59 -13.66 -4.37 10.53
C GLN A 59 -13.70 -4.11 9.02
N LEU A 60 -13.65 -5.17 8.23
CA LEU A 60 -13.86 -5.11 6.79
C LEU A 60 -15.36 -5.00 6.49
N THR A 61 -15.71 -4.10 5.61
CA THR A 61 -17.09 -3.90 5.13
C THR A 61 -17.12 -3.88 3.60
N THR A 62 -18.27 -4.19 3.04
CA THR A 62 -18.45 -4.28 1.59
C THR A 62 -19.61 -3.39 1.17
N VAL A 63 -19.42 -2.67 0.06
CA VAL A 63 -20.42 -1.82 -0.55
C VAL A 63 -20.48 -2.08 -2.06
N THR A 64 -21.66 -2.00 -2.65
CA THR A 64 -21.80 -2.04 -4.12
C THR A 64 -21.73 -0.61 -4.65
N VAL A 65 -20.81 -0.37 -5.56
CA VAL A 65 -20.53 0.95 -6.15
C VAL A 65 -20.43 0.86 -7.67
N THR A 66 -20.39 2.01 -8.31
CA THR A 66 -20.16 2.13 -9.76
C THR A 66 -18.71 1.78 -10.08
N GLY A 67 -18.49 0.69 -10.79
CA GLY A 67 -17.17 0.27 -11.27
C GLY A 67 -16.61 1.16 -12.39
N PRO A 68 -15.38 0.90 -12.82
CA PRO A 68 -14.70 1.73 -13.81
C PRO A 68 -15.42 1.79 -15.17
N LEU A 69 -16.17 0.78 -15.52
CA LEU A 69 -16.97 0.71 -16.76
C LEU A 69 -18.42 1.21 -16.57
N GLY A 70 -18.75 1.88 -15.47
CA GLY A 70 -20.11 2.33 -15.17
C GLY A 70 -21.07 1.20 -14.74
N LYS A 71 -20.59 -0.02 -14.55
CA LYS A 71 -21.37 -1.17 -14.07
C LYS A 71 -21.16 -1.36 -12.56
N PRO A 72 -22.14 -1.89 -11.82
CA PRO A 72 -21.99 -2.17 -10.40
C PRO A 72 -20.85 -3.15 -10.13
N VAL A 73 -20.03 -2.85 -9.11
CA VAL A 73 -18.99 -3.73 -8.57
C VAL A 73 -19.07 -3.80 -7.06
N SER A 74 -18.63 -4.91 -6.49
CA SER A 74 -18.49 -5.06 -5.04
C SER A 74 -17.12 -4.53 -4.63
N CYS A 75 -17.10 -3.53 -3.73
CA CYS A 75 -15.88 -2.94 -3.21
C CYS A 75 -15.80 -3.17 -1.70
N GLN A 76 -14.67 -3.71 -1.24
CA GLN A 76 -14.38 -3.89 0.18
C GLN A 76 -13.50 -2.74 0.67
N TYR A 77 -13.77 -2.25 1.87
CA TYR A 77 -12.96 -1.27 2.57
C TYR A 77 -12.97 -1.51 4.07
N GLY A 78 -12.03 -0.92 4.81
CA GLY A 78 -11.91 -1.09 6.25
C GLY A 78 -12.51 0.06 7.04
N ILE A 79 -13.05 -0.23 8.23
CA ILE A 79 -13.47 0.77 9.21
C ILE A 79 -12.79 0.49 10.54
N VAL A 80 -12.16 1.50 11.11
CA VAL A 80 -11.62 1.49 12.47
C VAL A 80 -12.47 2.43 13.32
N ASP A 81 -13.42 1.86 14.05
CA ASP A 81 -14.44 2.63 14.79
C ASP A 81 -13.83 3.54 15.86
N SER A 82 -12.80 3.06 16.57
CA SER A 82 -12.15 3.80 17.66
C SER A 82 -11.56 5.15 17.22
N THR A 83 -11.15 5.25 15.97
CA THR A 83 -10.56 6.46 15.37
C THR A 83 -11.47 7.08 14.31
N ARG A 84 -12.62 6.47 14.01
CA ARG A 84 -13.52 6.87 12.91
C ARG A 84 -12.80 6.93 11.56
N THR A 85 -11.88 6.00 11.33
CA THR A 85 -11.03 5.94 10.14
C THR A 85 -11.59 4.96 9.12
N ALA A 86 -11.69 5.38 7.86
CA ALA A 86 -11.95 4.51 6.72
C ALA A 86 -10.63 4.24 5.97
N ILE A 87 -10.40 2.98 5.63
CA ILE A 87 -9.22 2.52 4.86
C ILE A 87 -9.73 2.02 3.53
N ILE A 88 -9.33 2.66 2.44
CA ILE A 88 -9.87 2.45 1.09
C ILE A 88 -8.74 2.17 0.12
N GLU A 89 -8.89 1.17 -0.73
CA GLU A 89 -8.12 1.03 -1.97
C GLU A 89 -8.98 1.45 -3.15
N MET A 90 -8.53 2.45 -3.91
CA MET A 90 -9.26 2.89 -5.09
C MET A 90 -9.42 1.79 -6.14
N SER A 91 -8.51 0.83 -6.15
CA SER A 91 -8.53 -0.32 -7.08
C SER A 91 -9.75 -1.24 -6.88
N GLY A 92 -10.33 -1.29 -5.69
CA GLY A 92 -11.58 -2.02 -5.45
C GLY A 92 -12.80 -1.43 -6.16
N ALA A 93 -12.78 -0.12 -6.46
CA ALA A 93 -13.87 0.59 -7.12
C ALA A 93 -13.53 1.03 -8.56
N ALA A 94 -12.26 1.30 -8.86
CA ALA A 94 -11.82 1.87 -10.15
C ALA A 94 -10.49 1.26 -10.63
N GLY A 95 -10.20 0.02 -10.23
CA GLY A 95 -8.94 -0.67 -10.53
C GLY A 95 -8.88 -1.26 -11.93
N ILE A 96 -7.64 -1.44 -12.42
CA ILE A 96 -7.37 -1.99 -13.75
C ILE A 96 -7.75 -3.48 -13.85
N THR A 97 -7.74 -4.20 -12.73
CA THR A 97 -8.15 -5.61 -12.64
C THR A 97 -9.65 -5.81 -12.84
N LEU A 98 -10.46 -4.75 -12.67
CA LEU A 98 -11.90 -4.74 -12.93
C LEU A 98 -12.24 -4.53 -14.41
N VAL A 99 -11.23 -4.28 -15.25
CA VAL A 99 -11.41 -3.98 -16.68
C VAL A 99 -10.70 -5.05 -17.50
N PRO A 100 -11.43 -5.87 -18.28
CA PRO A 100 -10.82 -6.80 -19.21
C PRO A 100 -9.86 -6.08 -20.17
N ASP A 101 -8.75 -6.71 -20.54
CA ASP A 101 -7.73 -6.11 -21.40
C ASP A 101 -8.31 -5.56 -22.72
N THR A 102 -9.31 -6.25 -23.26
CA THR A 102 -10.01 -5.86 -24.50
C THR A 102 -10.95 -4.67 -24.34
N GLU A 103 -11.33 -4.31 -23.10
CA GLU A 103 -12.24 -3.19 -22.79
C GLU A 103 -11.48 -1.99 -22.19
N ARG A 104 -10.15 -2.05 -22.06
CA ARG A 104 -9.34 -0.95 -21.52
C ARG A 104 -9.39 0.26 -22.42
N ASN A 105 -10.01 1.32 -21.93
CA ASN A 105 -10.07 2.60 -22.61
C ASN A 105 -10.25 3.73 -21.59
N PRO A 106 -9.19 4.51 -21.27
CA PRO A 106 -9.24 5.54 -20.23
C PRO A 106 -10.12 6.76 -20.59
N LEU A 107 -10.58 6.85 -21.82
CA LEU A 107 -11.56 7.86 -22.21
C LEU A 107 -12.90 7.69 -21.49
N TYR A 108 -13.27 6.45 -21.12
CA TYR A 108 -14.59 6.11 -20.60
C TYR A 108 -14.56 5.54 -19.17
N THR A 109 -13.39 5.18 -18.65
CA THR A 109 -13.29 4.65 -17.29
C THR A 109 -13.38 5.75 -16.24
N THR A 110 -14.14 5.49 -15.16
CA THR A 110 -14.50 6.51 -14.15
C THR A 110 -14.01 6.16 -12.76
N THR A 111 -13.72 7.20 -11.97
CA THR A 111 -13.47 7.14 -10.52
C THR A 111 -14.74 7.30 -9.67
N TYR A 112 -15.93 7.31 -10.26
CA TYR A 112 -17.18 7.62 -9.56
C TYR A 112 -17.39 6.73 -8.32
N GLY A 113 -17.14 5.43 -8.43
CA GLY A 113 -17.27 4.48 -7.32
C GLY A 113 -16.33 4.78 -6.15
N VAL A 114 -15.18 5.39 -6.37
CA VAL A 114 -14.30 5.82 -5.27
C VAL A 114 -15.01 6.85 -4.39
N GLY A 115 -15.69 7.83 -5.01
CA GLY A 115 -16.49 8.80 -4.28
C GLY A 115 -17.69 8.18 -3.56
N GLU A 116 -18.31 7.13 -4.15
CA GLU A 116 -19.39 6.40 -3.50
C GLU A 116 -18.91 5.65 -2.25
N VAL A 117 -17.71 5.03 -2.27
CA VAL A 117 -17.11 4.40 -1.08
C VAL A 117 -16.86 5.45 0.01
N ILE A 118 -16.30 6.61 -0.34
CA ILE A 118 -16.07 7.71 0.61
C ILE A 118 -17.40 8.18 1.22
N ARG A 119 -18.44 8.34 0.41
CA ARG A 119 -19.77 8.74 0.86
C ARG A 119 -20.40 7.71 1.81
N ASP A 120 -20.30 6.42 1.50
CA ASP A 120 -20.76 5.33 2.36
C ASP A 120 -20.03 5.35 3.71
N ALA A 121 -18.71 5.50 3.72
CA ALA A 121 -17.91 5.62 4.93
C ALA A 121 -18.28 6.85 5.77
N ILE A 122 -18.51 8.00 5.15
CA ILE A 122 -19.02 9.22 5.83
C ILE A 122 -20.36 8.94 6.52
N THR A 123 -21.28 8.27 5.82
CA THR A 123 -22.61 7.90 6.36
C THR A 123 -22.48 6.97 7.57
N LYS A 124 -21.47 6.10 7.59
CA LYS A 124 -21.14 5.23 8.73
C LYS A 124 -20.32 5.94 9.83
N GLY A 125 -20.14 7.24 9.72
CA GLY A 125 -19.52 8.07 10.76
C GLY A 125 -18.02 8.28 10.63
N CYS A 126 -17.35 7.75 9.60
CA CYS A 126 -15.92 8.00 9.35
C CYS A 126 -15.67 9.47 9.02
N ARG A 127 -14.50 9.98 9.47
CA ARG A 127 -14.04 11.35 9.20
C ARG A 127 -12.56 11.39 8.87
N HIS A 128 -11.83 10.32 9.13
CA HIS A 128 -10.44 10.16 8.74
C HIS A 128 -10.35 9.12 7.63
N PHE A 129 -9.62 9.42 6.57
CA PHE A 129 -9.53 8.57 5.40
C PHE A 129 -8.08 8.27 5.06
N ILE A 130 -7.77 6.99 4.93
CA ILE A 130 -6.51 6.49 4.37
C ILE A 130 -6.88 5.86 3.03
N VAL A 131 -6.36 6.42 1.94
CA VAL A 131 -6.73 5.98 0.60
C VAL A 131 -5.50 5.56 -0.19
N GLY A 132 -5.39 4.28 -0.50
CA GLY A 132 -4.42 3.77 -1.46
C GLY A 132 -4.89 4.05 -2.89
N ILE A 133 -4.06 4.72 -3.69
CA ILE A 133 -4.43 5.10 -5.06
C ILE A 133 -3.68 4.35 -6.15
N GLY A 134 -3.06 3.21 -5.81
CA GLY A 134 -2.41 2.32 -6.77
C GLY A 134 -3.40 1.54 -7.65
N GLY A 135 -2.93 1.00 -8.78
CA GLY A 135 -3.68 0.05 -9.61
C GLY A 135 -4.86 0.61 -10.41
N SER A 136 -4.93 1.90 -10.69
CA SER A 136 -6.07 2.56 -11.37
C SER A 136 -6.25 2.16 -12.84
N ALA A 137 -7.52 2.04 -13.28
CA ALA A 137 -7.91 1.93 -14.68
C ALA A 137 -8.20 3.29 -15.36
N THR A 138 -8.24 4.37 -14.59
CA THR A 138 -8.84 5.65 -14.95
C THR A 138 -7.82 6.74 -15.31
N ASN A 139 -8.25 7.74 -16.08
CA ASN A 139 -7.47 8.93 -16.38
C ASN A 139 -8.37 10.17 -16.43
N ASP A 140 -9.37 10.20 -15.55
CA ASP A 140 -10.44 11.21 -15.50
C ASP A 140 -10.13 12.39 -14.56
N GLY A 141 -8.89 12.52 -14.07
CA GLY A 141 -8.52 13.58 -13.13
C GLY A 141 -9.22 13.50 -11.77
N GLY A 142 -9.86 12.35 -11.44
CA GLY A 142 -10.71 12.20 -10.27
C GLY A 142 -12.10 12.81 -10.44
N ALA A 143 -12.49 13.20 -11.65
CA ALA A 143 -13.76 13.87 -11.93
C ALA A 143 -14.97 13.03 -11.46
N GLY A 144 -14.97 11.73 -11.74
CA GLY A 144 -16.05 10.85 -11.26
C GLY A 144 -16.17 10.83 -9.73
N MET A 145 -15.06 10.72 -9.00
CA MET A 145 -15.05 10.78 -7.53
C MET A 145 -15.67 12.09 -7.03
N LEU A 146 -15.27 13.22 -7.62
CA LEU A 146 -15.79 14.52 -7.24
C LEU A 146 -17.29 14.66 -7.51
N GLN A 147 -17.78 14.15 -8.66
CA GLN A 147 -19.21 14.12 -8.96
C GLN A 147 -20.01 13.32 -7.90
N ALA A 148 -19.51 12.15 -7.49
CA ALA A 148 -20.15 11.33 -6.46
C ALA A 148 -20.17 12.02 -5.08
N LEU A 149 -19.22 12.92 -4.81
CA LEU A 149 -19.13 13.72 -3.58
C LEU A 149 -19.91 15.05 -3.67
N GLY A 150 -20.58 15.32 -4.80
CA GLY A 150 -21.47 16.46 -4.98
C GLY A 150 -20.82 17.70 -5.61
N PHE A 151 -19.56 17.62 -6.07
CA PHE A 151 -19.00 18.69 -6.89
C PHE A 151 -19.70 18.72 -8.26
N GLY A 152 -20.09 19.88 -8.71
CA GLY A 152 -20.65 20.08 -10.05
C GLY A 152 -19.51 20.23 -11.05
N LEU A 153 -19.32 19.25 -11.92
CA LEU A 153 -18.48 19.35 -13.11
C LEU A 153 -19.45 19.46 -14.30
N LEU A 154 -19.56 20.65 -14.86
CA LEU A 154 -20.65 21.01 -15.77
C LEU A 154 -20.13 21.37 -17.15
N ASP A 155 -20.92 21.02 -18.18
CA ASP A 155 -20.73 21.48 -19.53
C ASP A 155 -21.24 22.93 -19.70
N LYS A 156 -21.04 23.53 -20.85
CA LYS A 156 -21.52 24.91 -21.19
C LYS A 156 -23.03 25.10 -21.14
N ASN A 157 -23.80 24.02 -21.11
CA ASN A 157 -25.25 24.03 -20.96
C ASN A 157 -25.71 23.86 -19.52
N GLY A 158 -24.76 23.66 -18.59
CA GLY A 158 -25.03 23.41 -17.17
C GLY A 158 -25.38 21.96 -16.85
N ASN A 159 -25.18 21.02 -17.76
CA ASN A 159 -25.38 19.57 -17.48
C ASN A 159 -24.11 18.95 -16.92
N PRO A 160 -24.23 17.92 -16.04
CA PRO A 160 -23.09 17.16 -15.59
C PRO A 160 -22.33 16.55 -16.77
N VAL A 161 -20.99 16.65 -16.75
CA VAL A 161 -20.16 16.01 -17.78
C VAL A 161 -20.23 14.48 -17.68
N PRO A 162 -20.08 13.74 -18.80
CA PRO A 162 -20.07 12.28 -18.79
C PRO A 162 -18.86 11.72 -18.04
N PHE A 163 -18.91 10.42 -17.72
CA PHE A 163 -17.82 9.71 -17.08
C PHE A 163 -16.57 9.61 -17.96
N GLY A 164 -15.42 9.45 -17.31
CA GLY A 164 -14.13 9.25 -17.93
C GLY A 164 -13.45 10.53 -18.39
N ALA A 165 -12.28 10.39 -19.02
CA ALA A 165 -11.53 11.53 -19.53
C ALA A 165 -12.32 12.33 -20.59
N MET A 166 -13.24 11.70 -21.32
CA MET A 166 -14.15 12.37 -22.25
C MET A 166 -15.01 13.45 -21.59
N GLY A 167 -15.33 13.27 -20.30
CA GLY A 167 -16.04 14.32 -19.57
C GLY A 167 -15.26 15.62 -19.44
N LEU A 168 -13.94 15.53 -19.36
CA LEU A 168 -13.07 16.71 -19.28
C LEU A 168 -12.98 17.49 -20.61
N GLU A 169 -13.27 16.83 -21.75
CA GLU A 169 -13.32 17.51 -23.07
C GLU A 169 -14.38 18.60 -23.10
N VAL A 170 -15.52 18.34 -22.49
CA VAL A 170 -16.70 19.24 -22.53
C VAL A 170 -16.87 20.03 -21.24
N LEU A 171 -15.96 19.87 -20.27
CA LEU A 171 -16.00 20.58 -19.01
C LEU A 171 -15.85 22.09 -19.24
N ASP A 172 -16.78 22.86 -18.72
CA ASP A 172 -16.82 24.32 -18.84
C ASP A 172 -16.76 25.01 -17.46
N LYS A 173 -17.40 24.40 -16.46
CA LYS A 173 -17.50 24.98 -15.11
C LYS A 173 -17.41 23.95 -14.03
N ILE A 174 -16.78 24.34 -12.92
CA ILE A 174 -16.77 23.57 -11.66
C ILE A 174 -17.59 24.36 -10.64
N THR A 175 -18.45 23.67 -9.84
CA THR A 175 -19.22 24.28 -8.76
C THR A 175 -19.13 23.44 -7.48
N THR A 176 -19.39 24.08 -6.33
CA THR A 176 -19.32 23.47 -5.00
C THR A 176 -20.65 23.51 -4.24
N ASP A 177 -21.74 23.89 -4.89
CA ASP A 177 -23.03 24.19 -4.26
C ASP A 177 -23.68 22.95 -3.60
N ASN A 178 -23.41 21.74 -4.13
CA ASN A 178 -24.02 20.50 -3.70
C ASN A 178 -23.00 19.54 -3.04
N VAL A 179 -21.82 20.04 -2.70
CA VAL A 179 -20.77 19.23 -2.04
C VAL A 179 -21.28 18.76 -0.67
N LEU A 180 -21.02 17.48 -0.37
CA LEU A 180 -21.37 16.89 0.92
C LEU A 180 -20.81 17.74 2.07
N PRO A 181 -21.66 18.29 2.95
CA PRO A 181 -21.22 19.21 3.99
C PRO A 181 -20.25 18.59 5.00
N GLU A 182 -20.32 17.28 5.17
CA GLU A 182 -19.45 16.52 6.08
C GLU A 182 -17.98 16.47 5.61
N LEU A 183 -17.69 16.71 4.33
CA LEU A 183 -16.33 16.70 3.78
C LEU A 183 -15.43 17.75 4.44
N LYS A 184 -16.00 18.86 4.94
CA LYS A 184 -15.23 19.89 5.68
C LYS A 184 -14.62 19.37 6.98
N ASP A 185 -15.22 18.33 7.57
CA ASP A 185 -14.77 17.70 8.81
C ASP A 185 -13.91 16.46 8.55
N CYS A 186 -13.65 16.13 7.27
CA CYS A 186 -12.88 14.97 6.87
C CYS A 186 -11.40 15.31 6.64
N THR A 187 -10.53 14.35 6.94
CA THR A 187 -9.11 14.39 6.63
C THR A 187 -8.74 13.23 5.72
N PHE A 188 -7.82 13.47 4.77
CA PHE A 188 -7.44 12.48 3.78
C PHE A 188 -5.93 12.31 3.75
N ARG A 189 -5.44 11.11 4.09
CA ARG A 189 -4.06 10.66 3.90
C ARG A 189 -4.04 9.72 2.70
N ILE A 190 -3.26 10.05 1.68
CA ILE A 190 -3.28 9.35 0.40
C ILE A 190 -1.95 8.63 0.22
N ALA A 191 -2.00 7.30 0.21
CA ALA A 191 -0.84 6.46 -0.06
C ALA A 191 -0.47 6.55 -1.54
N CYS A 192 0.66 7.20 -1.82
CA CYS A 192 1.13 7.50 -3.17
C CYS A 192 2.65 7.48 -3.22
N ASP A 193 3.24 6.52 -3.94
CA ASP A 193 4.69 6.35 -4.08
C ASP A 193 5.21 6.83 -5.45
N VAL A 194 4.37 7.51 -6.26
CA VAL A 194 4.76 8.09 -7.54
C VAL A 194 4.81 9.61 -7.44
N THR A 195 5.73 10.22 -8.18
CA THR A 195 5.96 11.67 -8.16
C THR A 195 5.51 12.38 -9.45
N ASN A 196 4.87 11.64 -10.36
CA ASN A 196 4.43 12.15 -11.65
C ASN A 196 3.47 13.33 -11.49
N THR A 197 3.64 14.33 -12.35
CA THR A 197 2.75 15.51 -12.44
C THR A 197 1.45 15.16 -13.14
N LEU A 198 0.45 16.05 -13.04
CA LEU A 198 -0.85 15.84 -13.70
C LEU A 198 -0.71 15.78 -15.22
N CYS A 199 0.06 16.70 -15.80
CA CYS A 199 0.20 16.90 -17.25
C CYS A 199 1.65 17.01 -17.68
N GLY A 200 1.89 16.93 -18.99
CA GLY A 200 3.18 17.05 -19.64
C GLY A 200 3.86 15.72 -19.91
N GLU A 201 5.13 15.74 -20.32
CA GLU A 201 5.89 14.53 -20.70
C GLU A 201 5.99 13.50 -19.56
N GLN A 202 6.04 13.95 -18.31
CA GLN A 202 6.01 13.12 -17.11
C GLN A 202 4.61 13.05 -16.48
N GLY A 203 3.59 13.48 -17.19
CA GLY A 203 2.20 13.51 -16.75
C GLY A 203 1.54 12.14 -16.74
N CYS A 204 0.42 12.04 -16.07
CA CYS A 204 -0.28 10.77 -15.88
C CYS A 204 -0.70 10.11 -17.19
N SER A 205 -1.17 10.90 -18.17
CA SER A 205 -1.59 10.40 -19.47
C SER A 205 -0.42 9.80 -20.26
N ALA A 206 0.74 10.47 -20.24
CA ALA A 206 1.93 10.05 -20.95
C ALA A 206 2.52 8.76 -20.36
N ILE A 207 2.66 8.72 -19.04
CA ILE A 207 3.37 7.63 -18.35
C ILE A 207 2.45 6.42 -18.12
N PHE A 208 1.23 6.63 -17.64
CA PHE A 208 0.33 5.53 -17.23
C PHE A 208 -0.80 5.25 -18.22
N GLY A 209 -1.02 6.13 -19.21
CA GLY A 209 -2.06 5.95 -20.23
C GLY A 209 -1.92 4.65 -21.04
N PRO A 210 -0.72 4.29 -21.55
CA PRO A 210 -0.53 3.11 -22.38
C PRO A 210 -1.02 1.82 -21.72
N GLN A 211 -0.71 1.57 -20.46
CA GLN A 211 -1.18 0.37 -19.74
C GLN A 211 -2.70 0.31 -19.53
N LYS A 212 -3.37 1.48 -19.63
CA LYS A 212 -4.82 1.62 -19.53
C LYS A 212 -5.52 1.55 -20.89
N GLY A 213 -4.76 1.28 -21.96
CA GLY A 213 -5.28 1.16 -23.33
C GLY A 213 -5.29 2.48 -24.13
N ALA A 214 -4.61 3.53 -23.66
CA ALA A 214 -4.54 4.77 -24.41
C ALA A 214 -3.63 4.69 -25.64
N THR A 215 -4.12 5.16 -26.78
CA THR A 215 -3.30 5.40 -27.98
C THR A 215 -2.50 6.71 -27.84
N PRO A 216 -1.44 6.92 -28.65
CA PRO A 216 -0.70 8.19 -28.64
C PRO A 216 -1.58 9.43 -28.87
N ALA A 217 -2.60 9.32 -29.71
CA ALA A 217 -3.55 10.42 -29.95
C ALA A 217 -4.40 10.72 -28.72
N MET A 218 -4.90 9.68 -28.03
CA MET A 218 -5.66 9.81 -26.79
C MET A 218 -4.82 10.47 -25.69
N ILE A 219 -3.54 10.08 -25.57
CA ILE A 219 -2.62 10.65 -24.59
C ILE A 219 -2.53 12.17 -24.74
N LEU A 220 -2.30 12.65 -25.96
CA LEU A 220 -2.21 14.08 -26.24
C LEU A 220 -3.51 14.83 -25.95
N GLN A 221 -4.66 14.21 -26.22
CA GLN A 221 -5.97 14.80 -25.94
C GLN A 221 -6.23 14.89 -24.44
N MET A 222 -6.08 13.78 -23.73
CA MET A 222 -6.28 13.71 -22.28
C MET A 222 -5.36 14.67 -21.52
N ASP A 223 -4.11 14.81 -21.96
CA ASP A 223 -3.16 15.75 -21.35
C ASP A 223 -3.65 17.19 -21.45
N LYS A 224 -4.18 17.60 -22.61
CA LYS A 224 -4.76 18.93 -22.81
C LYS A 224 -6.02 19.14 -21.95
N TRP A 225 -6.90 18.16 -21.87
CA TRP A 225 -8.13 18.25 -21.08
C TRP A 225 -7.82 18.35 -19.58
N LEU A 226 -6.87 17.56 -19.08
CA LEU A 226 -6.41 17.65 -17.70
C LEU A 226 -5.74 19.00 -17.38
N ALA A 227 -4.98 19.57 -18.32
CA ALA A 227 -4.39 20.89 -18.16
C ALA A 227 -5.46 21.99 -18.06
N TYR A 228 -6.50 21.91 -18.88
CA TYR A 228 -7.63 22.83 -18.82
C TYR A 228 -8.46 22.65 -17.53
N TYR A 229 -8.75 21.40 -17.15
CA TYR A 229 -9.39 21.09 -15.88
C TYR A 229 -8.64 21.70 -14.67
N ALA A 230 -7.32 21.59 -14.66
CA ALA A 230 -6.51 22.21 -13.60
C ALA A 230 -6.60 23.75 -13.60
N THR A 231 -6.80 24.37 -14.77
CA THR A 231 -7.02 25.81 -14.86
C THR A 231 -8.35 26.22 -14.23
N LEU A 232 -9.44 25.53 -14.58
CA LEU A 232 -10.75 25.76 -13.96
C LEU A 232 -10.73 25.48 -12.45
N ALA A 233 -10.05 24.42 -12.02
CA ALA A 233 -9.91 24.12 -10.59
C ALA A 233 -9.20 25.26 -9.84
N ARG A 234 -8.21 25.90 -10.44
CA ARG A 234 -7.46 27.01 -9.81
C ARG A 234 -8.31 28.27 -9.61
N GLU A 235 -9.32 28.50 -10.43
CA GLU A 235 -10.24 29.62 -10.25
C GLU A 235 -11.02 29.55 -8.93
N ILE A 236 -11.30 28.32 -8.45
CA ILE A 236 -12.05 28.08 -7.22
C ILE A 236 -11.10 27.77 -6.06
N PHE A 237 -10.04 27.03 -6.33
CA PHE A 237 -9.03 26.59 -5.37
C PHE A 237 -7.65 27.14 -5.76
N PRO A 238 -7.26 28.35 -5.31
CA PRO A 238 -5.99 29.00 -5.72
C PRO A 238 -4.74 28.18 -5.44
N HIS A 239 -4.80 27.21 -4.51
CA HIS A 239 -3.72 26.29 -4.19
C HIS A 239 -3.59 25.10 -5.17
N ALA A 240 -4.49 24.95 -6.13
CA ALA A 240 -4.45 23.90 -7.13
C ALA A 240 -3.12 23.91 -7.89
N ASN A 241 -2.35 22.83 -7.78
CA ASN A 241 -1.02 22.72 -8.37
C ASN A 241 -0.88 21.43 -9.21
N PRO A 242 -1.09 21.50 -10.53
CA PRO A 242 -0.93 20.35 -11.41
C PRO A 242 0.54 19.85 -11.55
N LYS A 243 1.50 20.65 -11.06
CA LYS A 243 2.94 20.31 -11.05
C LYS A 243 3.41 19.72 -9.73
N ALA A 244 2.54 19.60 -8.74
CA ALA A 244 2.88 18.96 -7.48
C ALA A 244 3.25 17.50 -7.72
N ALA A 245 4.26 17.01 -6.96
CA ALA A 245 4.63 15.60 -6.99
C ALA A 245 3.43 14.73 -6.61
N GLY A 246 3.13 13.70 -7.41
CA GLY A 246 1.99 12.81 -7.21
C GLY A 246 0.65 13.34 -7.71
N SER A 247 0.57 14.57 -8.25
CA SER A 247 -0.69 15.09 -8.82
C SER A 247 -1.21 14.23 -9.98
N GLY A 248 -0.33 13.56 -10.72
CA GLY A 248 -0.69 12.62 -11.77
C GLY A 248 -1.02 11.22 -11.29
N ALA A 249 -0.81 10.89 -10.01
CA ALA A 249 -1.09 9.55 -9.50
C ALA A 249 -2.54 9.14 -9.80
N ALA A 250 -2.72 7.87 -10.17
CA ALA A 250 -4.03 7.29 -10.51
C ALA A 250 -4.82 8.09 -11.55
N GLY A 251 -4.13 8.58 -12.60
CA GLY A 251 -4.78 9.32 -13.69
C GLY A 251 -5.34 10.68 -13.27
N GLY A 252 -4.66 11.34 -12.31
CA GLY A 252 -5.02 12.64 -11.77
C GLY A 252 -5.88 12.60 -10.49
N LEU A 253 -6.18 11.42 -9.97
CA LEU A 253 -6.89 11.30 -8.69
C LEU A 253 -6.09 11.95 -7.55
N GLY A 254 -4.75 11.87 -7.57
CA GLY A 254 -3.89 12.59 -6.64
C GLY A 254 -4.11 14.09 -6.66
N PHE A 255 -4.25 14.71 -7.85
CA PHE A 255 -4.59 16.11 -7.99
C PHE A 255 -5.97 16.43 -7.38
N ALA A 256 -6.97 15.57 -7.63
CA ALA A 256 -8.31 15.76 -7.08
C ALA A 256 -8.30 15.74 -5.54
N PHE A 257 -7.64 14.77 -4.91
CA PHE A 257 -7.52 14.72 -3.46
C PHE A 257 -6.83 15.96 -2.89
N MET A 258 -5.69 16.37 -3.44
CA MET A 258 -4.95 17.54 -2.94
C MET A 258 -5.73 18.83 -3.10
N THR A 259 -6.40 19.01 -4.26
CA THR A 259 -7.03 20.29 -4.63
C THR A 259 -8.41 20.45 -3.99
N PHE A 260 -9.26 19.43 -4.04
CA PHE A 260 -10.67 19.54 -3.67
C PHE A 260 -10.96 19.04 -2.25
N LEU A 261 -10.12 18.13 -1.73
CA LEU A 261 -10.34 17.49 -0.43
C LEU A 261 -9.22 17.80 0.58
N ASN A 262 -8.29 18.70 0.26
CA ASN A 262 -7.12 19.03 1.08
C ASN A 262 -6.31 17.79 1.54
N GLY A 263 -6.29 16.75 0.68
CA GLY A 263 -5.60 15.51 0.96
C GLY A 263 -4.08 15.68 0.96
N THR A 264 -3.41 14.94 1.83
CA THR A 264 -1.95 14.88 1.90
C THR A 264 -1.46 13.59 1.25
N LEU A 265 -0.58 13.70 0.26
CA LEU A 265 0.08 12.55 -0.35
C LEU A 265 1.31 12.17 0.48
N GLU A 266 1.38 10.91 0.85
CA GLU A 266 2.47 10.35 1.66
C GLU A 266 2.86 8.97 1.11
N SER A 267 4.08 8.52 1.43
CA SER A 267 4.48 7.15 1.12
C SER A 267 3.55 6.15 1.80
N GLY A 268 3.10 5.15 1.05
CA GLY A 268 2.19 4.12 1.55
C GLY A 268 2.75 3.40 2.76
N ILE A 269 4.03 3.00 2.69
CA ILE A 269 4.68 2.32 3.82
C ILE A 269 4.76 3.22 5.08
N LYS A 270 5.00 4.53 4.92
CA LYS A 270 5.03 5.45 6.06
C LYS A 270 3.69 5.46 6.79
N ILE A 271 2.59 5.59 6.04
CA ILE A 271 1.23 5.54 6.62
C ILE A 271 1.02 4.24 7.39
N VAL A 272 1.35 3.11 6.76
CA VAL A 272 1.14 1.78 7.37
C VAL A 272 1.94 1.63 8.67
N LEU A 273 3.20 2.01 8.68
CA LEU A 273 4.06 1.91 9.87
C LEU A 273 3.58 2.79 11.03
N GLU A 274 3.08 3.99 10.73
CA GLU A 274 2.53 4.92 11.72
C GLU A 274 1.19 4.41 12.29
N GLU A 275 0.24 4.08 11.43
CA GLU A 275 -1.11 3.66 11.84
C GLU A 275 -1.10 2.32 12.60
N THR A 276 -0.25 1.38 12.21
CA THR A 276 -0.08 0.11 12.93
C THR A 276 0.74 0.25 14.21
N ARG A 277 1.33 1.42 14.47
CA ARG A 277 2.19 1.71 15.62
C ARG A 277 3.32 0.67 15.76
N LEU A 278 3.90 0.26 14.65
CA LEU A 278 4.89 -0.82 14.60
C LEU A 278 6.08 -0.56 15.52
N SER A 279 6.49 0.70 15.68
CA SER A 279 7.57 1.13 16.56
C SER A 279 7.35 0.67 18.02
N ASP A 280 6.10 0.73 18.53
CA ASP A 280 5.78 0.36 19.90
C ASP A 280 6.02 -1.14 20.15
N TYR A 281 5.79 -1.98 19.14
CA TYR A 281 6.02 -3.42 19.23
C TYR A 281 7.48 -3.79 19.07
N ILE A 282 8.20 -3.12 18.16
CA ILE A 282 9.62 -3.38 17.88
C ILE A 282 10.51 -3.01 19.06
N LYS A 283 10.19 -1.94 19.77
CA LYS A 283 10.99 -1.45 20.91
C LYS A 283 11.39 -2.55 21.90
N ASP A 284 10.44 -3.43 22.24
CA ASP A 284 10.62 -4.49 23.22
C ASP A 284 10.88 -5.87 22.58
N ALA A 285 11.07 -5.94 21.27
CA ALA A 285 11.36 -7.20 20.59
C ALA A 285 12.83 -7.62 20.77
N ASP A 286 13.07 -8.92 20.75
CA ASP A 286 14.43 -9.47 20.65
C ASP A 286 14.89 -9.53 19.20
N ILE A 287 13.94 -9.79 18.27
CA ILE A 287 14.19 -9.92 16.85
C ILE A 287 13.00 -9.43 16.02
N VAL A 288 13.30 -8.87 14.87
CA VAL A 288 12.31 -8.41 13.89
C VAL A 288 12.43 -9.23 12.63
N VAL A 289 11.29 -9.72 12.14
CA VAL A 289 11.19 -10.46 10.88
C VAL A 289 10.38 -9.63 9.91
N THR A 290 10.93 -9.40 8.72
CA THR A 290 10.24 -8.70 7.63
C THR A 290 10.31 -9.51 6.34
N GLY A 291 9.80 -9.00 5.23
CA GLY A 291 9.86 -9.67 3.94
C GLY A 291 8.87 -9.13 2.93
N GLU A 292 9.01 -9.61 1.72
CA GLU A 292 8.12 -9.35 0.58
C GLU A 292 8.27 -10.45 -0.47
N GLY A 293 7.39 -10.46 -1.49
CA GLY A 293 7.45 -11.48 -2.55
C GLY A 293 8.77 -11.51 -3.31
N ARG A 294 9.48 -10.37 -3.47
CA ARG A 294 10.75 -10.28 -4.17
C ARG A 294 11.65 -9.22 -3.58
N LEU A 295 12.80 -9.63 -3.05
CA LEU A 295 13.88 -8.73 -2.65
C LEU A 295 14.82 -8.45 -3.83
N ASP A 296 14.97 -7.18 -4.18
CA ASP A 296 15.84 -6.71 -5.27
C ASP A 296 16.39 -5.31 -4.98
N GLY A 297 17.16 -4.74 -5.95
CA GLY A 297 17.69 -3.39 -5.82
C GLY A 297 16.65 -2.27 -5.72
N GLN A 298 15.39 -2.53 -6.07
CA GLN A 298 14.32 -1.56 -5.88
C GLN A 298 13.78 -1.56 -4.44
N THR A 299 13.97 -2.65 -3.70
CA THR A 299 13.55 -2.74 -2.30
C THR A 299 14.18 -1.63 -1.45
N VAL A 300 15.45 -1.27 -1.71
CA VAL A 300 16.15 -0.19 -0.99
C VAL A 300 15.58 1.21 -1.24
N MET A 301 14.76 1.38 -2.28
CA MET A 301 14.14 2.66 -2.61
C MET A 301 12.94 3.01 -1.70
N GLY A 302 12.81 2.35 -0.56
CA GLY A 302 11.82 2.69 0.47
C GLY A 302 10.60 1.77 0.54
N LYS A 303 10.71 0.53 -0.01
CA LYS A 303 9.65 -0.48 0.15
C LYS A 303 9.51 -0.96 1.60
N ALA A 304 8.44 -1.72 1.88
CA ALA A 304 8.05 -2.16 3.19
C ALA A 304 9.17 -2.79 4.04
N PRO A 305 10.00 -3.74 3.54
CA PRO A 305 11.05 -4.33 4.36
C PRO A 305 12.09 -3.34 4.87
N ILE A 306 12.44 -2.33 4.07
CA ILE A 306 13.39 -1.29 4.47
C ILE A 306 12.76 -0.32 5.48
N GLY A 307 11.47 -0.01 5.34
CA GLY A 307 10.76 0.79 6.34
C GLY A 307 10.79 0.14 7.72
N VAL A 308 10.53 -1.16 7.79
CA VAL A 308 10.62 -1.97 9.03
C VAL A 308 12.05 -1.98 9.58
N ALA A 309 13.04 -2.26 8.71
CA ALA A 309 14.44 -2.31 9.12
C ALA A 309 14.91 -0.98 9.74
N LYS A 310 14.56 0.15 9.13
CA LYS A 310 14.90 1.49 9.65
C LYS A 310 14.31 1.73 11.04
N ILE A 311 13.07 1.30 11.31
CA ILE A 311 12.50 1.40 12.66
C ILE A 311 13.24 0.47 13.62
N ALA A 312 13.50 -0.77 13.23
CA ALA A 312 14.17 -1.75 14.08
C ALA A 312 15.59 -1.28 14.49
N LYS A 313 16.31 -0.66 13.58
CA LYS A 313 17.66 -0.12 13.84
C LYS A 313 17.68 1.10 14.76
N GLN A 314 16.57 1.82 14.92
CA GLN A 314 16.46 2.86 15.95
C GLN A 314 16.50 2.28 17.38
N PHE A 315 16.18 0.99 17.52
CA PHE A 315 16.19 0.26 18.80
C PHE A 315 17.25 -0.85 18.83
N ASP A 316 18.24 -0.81 17.93
CA ASP A 316 19.33 -1.79 17.82
C ASP A 316 18.86 -3.25 17.71
N LYS A 317 17.69 -3.48 17.07
CA LYS A 317 17.14 -4.83 16.91
C LYS A 317 17.68 -5.52 15.67
N PRO A 318 18.00 -6.85 15.75
CA PRO A 318 18.33 -7.65 14.58
C PRO A 318 17.11 -7.81 13.67
N VAL A 319 17.35 -7.74 12.35
CA VAL A 319 16.32 -7.81 11.31
C VAL A 319 16.61 -8.92 10.33
N LEU A 320 15.70 -9.87 10.24
CA LEU A 320 15.72 -10.91 9.21
C LEU A 320 14.65 -10.66 8.17
N ALA A 321 14.93 -10.97 6.91
CA ALA A 321 13.94 -10.88 5.85
C ALA A 321 13.70 -12.24 5.17
N PHE A 322 12.43 -12.59 4.97
CA PHE A 322 12.02 -13.72 4.14
C PHE A 322 11.46 -13.22 2.80
N SER A 323 11.81 -13.88 1.72
CA SER A 323 11.36 -13.45 0.39
C SER A 323 11.04 -14.64 -0.52
N GLY A 324 10.04 -14.48 -1.38
CA GLY A 324 9.74 -15.48 -2.40
C GLY A 324 10.88 -15.64 -3.39
N CYS A 325 11.48 -14.54 -3.82
CA CYS A 325 12.60 -14.49 -4.75
C CYS A 325 13.62 -13.45 -4.29
N VAL A 326 14.91 -13.77 -4.47
CA VAL A 326 16.02 -12.88 -4.13
C VAL A 326 16.90 -12.69 -5.36
N THR A 327 17.12 -11.46 -5.78
CA THR A 327 17.99 -11.14 -6.90
C THR A 327 19.43 -10.86 -6.42
N LYS A 328 20.39 -10.86 -7.36
CA LYS A 328 21.80 -10.65 -7.02
C LYS A 328 22.08 -9.30 -6.35
N ASP A 329 21.32 -8.28 -6.69
CA ASP A 329 21.45 -6.92 -6.16
C ASP A 329 20.70 -6.69 -4.83
N ALA A 330 19.95 -7.69 -4.32
CA ALA A 330 19.31 -7.65 -3.01
C ALA A 330 20.29 -7.45 -1.84
N THR A 331 21.60 -7.73 -2.05
CA THR A 331 22.63 -7.45 -1.06
C THR A 331 22.71 -5.97 -0.65
N ALA A 332 22.17 -5.06 -1.45
CA ALA A 332 22.02 -3.67 -1.08
C ALA A 332 21.13 -3.48 0.18
N CYS A 333 20.18 -4.37 0.42
CA CYS A 333 19.28 -4.33 1.59
C CYS A 333 20.04 -4.47 2.92
N ASN A 334 21.19 -5.16 2.92
CA ASN A 334 22.01 -5.28 4.14
C ASN A 334 22.56 -3.93 4.60
N ARG A 335 22.85 -3.00 3.67
CA ARG A 335 23.33 -1.65 3.99
C ARG A 335 22.22 -0.76 4.56
N GLU A 336 20.96 -1.13 4.31
CA GLU A 336 19.77 -0.41 4.74
C GLU A 336 19.17 -0.98 6.05
N GLY A 337 19.86 -1.93 6.71
CA GLY A 337 19.50 -2.41 8.03
C GLY A 337 18.87 -3.80 8.09
N ILE A 338 18.77 -4.54 6.98
CA ILE A 338 18.42 -5.97 7.00
C ILE A 338 19.71 -6.77 7.27
N ASP A 339 19.81 -7.43 8.43
CA ASP A 339 21.02 -8.17 8.79
C ASP A 339 21.21 -9.42 7.95
N ALA A 340 20.13 -10.16 7.67
CA ALA A 340 20.16 -11.32 6.80
C ALA A 340 18.82 -11.50 6.07
N PHE A 341 18.88 -12.09 4.87
CA PHE A 341 17.67 -12.41 4.11
C PHE A 341 17.74 -13.81 3.53
N PHE A 342 16.57 -14.45 3.41
CA PHE A 342 16.44 -15.86 3.03
C PHE A 342 15.32 -16.04 2.00
N PRO A 343 15.60 -16.71 0.85
CA PRO A 343 14.54 -17.12 -0.05
C PRO A 343 13.73 -18.25 0.58
N VAL A 344 12.39 -18.19 0.44
CA VAL A 344 11.51 -19.24 0.96
C VAL A 344 11.34 -20.41 -0.02
N LEU A 345 11.70 -20.21 -1.30
CA LEU A 345 11.70 -21.31 -2.28
C LEU A 345 12.83 -22.29 -1.97
N ARG A 346 12.47 -23.54 -1.66
CA ARG A 346 13.40 -24.58 -1.21
C ARG A 346 13.88 -25.50 -2.33
N ASN A 347 13.13 -25.52 -3.44
CA ASN A 347 13.40 -26.36 -4.62
C ASN A 347 13.25 -25.55 -5.91
N VAL A 348 13.76 -26.09 -6.99
CA VAL A 348 13.41 -25.61 -8.34
C VAL A 348 12.02 -26.15 -8.66
N VAL A 349 11.07 -25.27 -8.81
CA VAL A 349 9.65 -25.58 -9.04
C VAL A 349 9.11 -24.68 -10.16
N SER A 350 7.95 -25.04 -10.71
CA SER A 350 7.25 -24.15 -11.64
C SER A 350 6.78 -22.87 -10.94
N LEU A 351 6.53 -21.80 -11.71
CA LEU A 351 5.95 -20.58 -11.16
C LEU A 351 4.58 -20.83 -10.53
N GLU A 352 3.77 -21.69 -11.14
CA GLU A 352 2.45 -22.09 -10.63
C GLU A 352 2.57 -22.74 -9.25
N ASP A 353 3.49 -23.70 -9.08
CA ASP A 353 3.73 -24.35 -7.78
C ASP A 353 4.30 -23.37 -6.75
N ALA A 354 5.19 -22.48 -7.16
CA ALA A 354 5.77 -21.45 -6.28
C ALA A 354 4.71 -20.47 -5.77
N MET A 355 3.74 -20.10 -6.63
CA MET A 355 2.68 -19.16 -6.31
C MET A 355 1.49 -19.82 -5.58
N ASN A 356 1.45 -21.16 -5.52
CA ASN A 356 0.37 -21.88 -4.84
C ASN A 356 0.38 -21.55 -3.34
N PRO A 357 -0.73 -21.01 -2.77
CA PRO A 357 -0.75 -20.55 -1.37
C PRO A 357 -0.42 -21.63 -0.34
N VAL A 358 -0.77 -22.90 -0.61
CA VAL A 358 -0.48 -24.01 0.30
C VAL A 358 1.02 -24.26 0.35
N ASN A 359 1.67 -24.33 -0.81
CA ASN A 359 3.11 -24.52 -0.92
C ASN A 359 3.88 -23.33 -0.32
N ALA A 360 3.42 -22.12 -0.60
CA ALA A 360 4.06 -20.90 -0.11
C ALA A 360 4.01 -20.80 1.42
N ARG A 361 2.88 -21.12 2.06
CA ARG A 361 2.76 -21.18 3.53
C ARG A 361 3.72 -22.21 4.13
N GLN A 362 3.74 -23.42 3.57
CA GLN A 362 4.63 -24.47 4.07
C GLN A 362 6.11 -24.08 3.92
N ASN A 363 6.49 -23.55 2.75
CA ASN A 363 7.87 -23.10 2.49
C ASN A 363 8.30 -21.99 3.45
N MET A 364 7.41 -21.02 3.74
CA MET A 364 7.67 -19.95 4.69
C MET A 364 7.90 -20.51 6.11
N ALA A 365 7.00 -21.37 6.60
CA ALA A 365 7.11 -21.98 7.92
C ALA A 365 8.39 -22.81 8.06
N ASP A 366 8.69 -23.64 7.07
CA ASP A 366 9.88 -24.50 7.09
C ASP A 366 11.18 -23.69 7.00
N THR A 367 11.20 -22.61 6.23
CA THR A 367 12.38 -21.73 6.13
C THR A 367 12.59 -20.98 7.44
N ALA A 368 11.53 -20.42 8.01
CA ALA A 368 11.58 -19.77 9.32
C ALA A 368 12.07 -20.74 10.41
N GLU A 369 11.57 -21.97 10.43
CA GLU A 369 12.05 -23.01 11.36
C GLU A 369 13.56 -23.20 11.26
N GLN A 370 14.11 -23.40 10.06
CA GLN A 370 15.54 -23.68 9.89
C GLN A 370 16.41 -22.49 10.30
N VAL A 371 15.99 -21.27 9.96
CA VAL A 371 16.69 -20.05 10.36
C VAL A 371 16.71 -19.90 11.88
N PHE A 372 15.58 -20.10 12.54
CA PHE A 372 15.51 -19.99 14.00
C PHE A 372 16.19 -21.14 14.75
N ARG A 373 16.32 -22.33 14.15
CA ARG A 373 17.21 -23.40 14.68
C ARG A 373 18.67 -22.96 14.72
N THR A 374 19.15 -22.22 13.71
CA THR A 374 20.50 -21.67 13.69
C THR A 374 20.70 -20.65 14.81
N ILE A 375 19.75 -19.73 15.00
CA ILE A 375 19.80 -18.73 16.08
C ILE A 375 19.86 -19.41 17.44
N ARG A 376 19.00 -20.40 17.70
CA ARG A 376 18.99 -21.15 18.95
C ARG A 376 20.31 -21.91 19.22
N SER A 377 20.95 -22.42 18.18
CA SER A 377 22.24 -23.07 18.29
C SER A 377 23.35 -22.09 18.71
N GLU A 378 23.35 -20.88 18.21
CA GLU A 378 24.30 -19.82 18.57
C GLU A 378 24.11 -19.36 20.03
N GLU A 379 22.85 -19.22 20.51
CA GLU A 379 22.54 -18.87 21.88
C GLU A 379 23.18 -19.90 22.87
N HIS A 380 23.02 -21.18 22.60
CA HIS A 380 23.63 -22.23 23.42
C HIS A 380 25.16 -22.24 23.40
N THR A 381 25.76 -21.92 22.24
CA THR A 381 27.22 -21.83 22.10
C THR A 381 27.77 -20.65 22.90
N SER A 382 27.10 -19.52 22.86
CA SER A 382 27.45 -18.31 23.62
C SER A 382 27.35 -18.51 25.13
N GLU A 383 26.32 -19.21 25.63
CA GLU A 383 26.15 -19.55 27.03
C GLU A 383 27.28 -20.47 27.51
N LEU A 384 27.63 -21.51 26.74
CA LEU A 384 28.72 -22.44 27.08
C LEU A 384 30.07 -21.71 27.13
N GLN A 385 30.34 -20.78 26.25
CA GLN A 385 31.57 -19.95 26.28
C GLN A 385 31.61 -19.06 27.52
N SER A 386 30.51 -18.40 27.89
CA SER A 386 30.45 -17.59 29.11
C SER A 386 30.68 -18.41 30.38
N HIS A 387 30.12 -19.57 30.46
CA HIS A 387 30.34 -20.50 31.58
C HIS A 387 31.79 -21.03 31.64
N SER A 388 32.44 -21.28 30.51
CA SER A 388 33.85 -21.71 30.46
C SER A 388 34.80 -20.60 30.91
N PHE A 389 34.54 -19.33 30.55
CA PHE A 389 35.31 -18.18 31.03
C PHE A 389 35.17 -17.97 32.55
N ILE A 390 33.97 -18.11 33.11
CA ILE A 390 33.73 -18.02 34.56
C ILE A 390 34.44 -19.18 35.29
N SER A 391 34.39 -20.37 34.75
CA SER A 391 35.09 -21.54 35.31
C SER A 391 36.60 -21.35 35.31
N TYR A 392 37.18 -20.75 34.25
CA TYR A 392 38.61 -20.47 34.15
C TYR A 392 39.06 -19.35 35.11
N ALA A 393 38.24 -18.33 35.28
CA ALA A 393 38.51 -17.22 36.21
C ALA A 393 38.47 -17.71 37.67
N VAL A 394 37.54 -18.61 38.04
CA VAL A 394 37.50 -19.20 39.37
C VAL A 394 38.66 -20.13 39.64
N PHE A 395 39.21 -20.83 38.62
CA PHE A 395 40.39 -21.67 38.74
C PHE A 395 41.67 -20.86 38.93
N CYS A 396 41.79 -19.66 38.30
CA CYS A 396 42.95 -18.77 38.47
C CYS A 396 42.95 -18.00 39.81
N LEU A 397 41.81 -17.86 40.48
CA LEU A 397 41.71 -17.20 41.79
C LEU A 397 42.00 -18.16 42.99
N LYS A 398 42.13 -19.46 42.73
CA LYS A 398 42.45 -20.50 43.75
C LYS A 398 43.93 -20.94 43.76
N LYS A 399 44.81 -20.25 43.05
CA LYS A 399 46.25 -20.38 43.13
C LYS A 399 46.82 -19.10 43.78
#